data_ef416d3a019117609a6a2bef26eff95c
#
_entry.id   ef416d3a019117609a6a2bef26eff95c
#
_cell.length_a   1.000
_cell.length_b   1.000
_cell.length_c   1.000
_cell.angle_alpha   90.00
_cell.angle_beta   90.00
_cell.angle_gamma   90.00
#
_symmetry.space_group_name_H-M   'P 1'
#
loop_
_entity.id
_entity.type
_entity.pdbx_description
1 polymer ?
#
loop_
_entity_poly.entity_id
_entity_poly.type
_entity_poly.pdbx_seq_one_letter_code
_entity_poly.pdbx_strand_id
1 'polypeptide(L)'
;MSFIIDQLITWWQFTVVGILIAIGFIANLFGVDNDKERVGFKYVEMPQLKPIRIPTAGKGFWGALWMWLTGSRHWIVASDWAFRVNGEWYVIPAGFQFDGASIPKFLHTWLSPTGVLLMGGLVHDYAYKYATLKKKDEGTCGPLTQKESDVIFRDINIEQNGFHFLNYLAYWALRIGGFVAWNGHRKVNAKLK
;
A
#
# COMPACT_ATOMS: atom_id res chain seq x y z
N MET A 1 -25.02 -8.99 -28.69
CA MET A 1 -24.72 -7.99 -27.63
C MET A 1 -24.81 -8.59 -26.21
N SER A 2 -25.80 -9.44 -25.92
CA SER A 2 -25.95 -10.16 -24.64
C SER A 2 -24.73 -11.04 -24.30
N PHE A 3 -24.24 -11.85 -25.23
CA PHE A 3 -23.09 -12.74 -25.00
C PHE A 3 -21.83 -12.03 -24.52
N ILE A 4 -21.50 -10.87 -25.09
CA ILE A 4 -20.32 -10.08 -24.66
C ILE A 4 -20.52 -9.55 -23.25
N ILE A 5 -21.73 -9.07 -22.93
CA ILE A 5 -22.07 -8.57 -21.59
C ILE A 5 -21.99 -9.70 -20.57
N ASP A 6 -22.51 -10.89 -20.89
CA ASP A 6 -22.45 -12.04 -20.00
C ASP A 6 -21.00 -12.48 -19.74
N GLN A 7 -20.13 -12.46 -20.75
CA GLN A 7 -18.71 -12.74 -20.60
C GLN A 7 -18.02 -11.70 -19.72
N LEU A 8 -18.30 -10.40 -19.90
CA LEU A 8 -17.74 -9.35 -19.09
C LEU A 8 -18.18 -9.45 -17.61
N ILE A 9 -19.42 -9.86 -17.35
CA ILE A 9 -19.93 -10.08 -16.00
C ILE A 9 -19.29 -11.33 -15.39
N THR A 10 -19.17 -12.42 -16.14
CA THR A 10 -18.57 -13.66 -15.65
C THR A 10 -17.08 -13.49 -15.30
N TRP A 11 -16.37 -12.71 -16.12
CA TRP A 11 -14.94 -12.48 -15.99
C TRP A 11 -14.61 -11.06 -15.49
N TRP A 12 -15.52 -10.47 -14.71
CA TRP A 12 -15.42 -9.07 -14.28
C TRP A 12 -14.04 -8.70 -13.66
N GLN A 13 -13.42 -9.63 -12.93
CA GLN A 13 -12.11 -9.42 -12.32
C GLN A 13 -11.03 -9.17 -13.39
N PHE A 14 -11.01 -10.00 -14.44
CA PHE A 14 -10.08 -9.85 -15.57
C PHE A 14 -10.39 -8.59 -16.38
N THR A 15 -11.68 -8.27 -16.52
CA THR A 15 -12.12 -7.04 -17.19
C THR A 15 -11.62 -5.81 -16.45
N VAL A 16 -11.77 -5.75 -15.12
CA VAL A 16 -11.27 -4.65 -14.29
C VAL A 16 -9.76 -4.53 -14.39
N VAL A 17 -9.04 -5.65 -14.29
CA VAL A 17 -7.57 -5.66 -14.44
C VAL A 17 -7.17 -5.18 -15.83
N GLY A 18 -7.83 -5.64 -16.90
CA GLY A 18 -7.58 -5.19 -18.26
C GLY A 18 -7.81 -3.69 -18.45
N ILE A 19 -8.88 -3.15 -17.88
CA ILE A 19 -9.17 -1.70 -17.91
C ILE A 19 -8.10 -0.91 -17.16
N LEU A 20 -7.70 -1.35 -15.96
CA LEU A 20 -6.65 -0.70 -15.18
C LEU A 20 -5.30 -0.72 -15.92
N ILE A 21 -4.98 -1.85 -16.58
CA ILE A 21 -3.81 -2.01 -17.45
C ILE A 21 -3.86 -1.00 -18.60
N ALA A 22 -4.99 -0.92 -19.29
CA ALA A 22 -5.17 0.00 -20.41
C ALA A 22 -5.05 1.46 -19.97
N ILE A 23 -5.66 1.83 -18.84
CA ILE A 23 -5.55 3.17 -18.26
C ILE A 23 -4.10 3.49 -17.90
N GLY A 24 -3.40 2.57 -17.22
CA GLY A 24 -1.99 2.75 -16.86
C GLY A 24 -1.08 2.86 -18.09
N PHE A 25 -1.34 2.07 -19.13
CA PHE A 25 -0.61 2.13 -20.39
C PHE A 25 -0.85 3.46 -21.12
N ILE A 26 -2.10 3.91 -21.21
CA ILE A 26 -2.47 5.19 -21.82
C ILE A 26 -1.85 6.34 -21.03
N ALA A 27 -1.95 6.34 -19.69
CA ALA A 27 -1.33 7.34 -18.85
C ALA A 27 0.20 7.42 -19.04
N ASN A 28 0.86 6.27 -19.21
CA ASN A 28 2.29 6.22 -19.50
C ASN A 28 2.63 6.76 -20.88
N LEU A 29 1.80 6.47 -21.92
CA LEU A 29 1.99 6.99 -23.27
C LEU A 29 1.88 8.52 -23.35
N PHE A 30 0.96 9.11 -22.59
CA PHE A 30 0.73 10.56 -22.57
C PHE A 30 1.61 11.31 -21.56
N GLY A 31 2.56 10.62 -20.91
CA GLY A 31 3.49 11.25 -19.98
C GLY A 31 2.80 11.93 -18.78
N VAL A 32 1.63 11.45 -18.38
CA VAL A 32 0.81 12.03 -17.30
C VAL A 32 1.57 12.06 -15.96
N ASP A 33 2.72 11.41 -15.91
CA ASP A 33 3.55 11.35 -14.70
C ASP A 33 5.05 11.56 -15.04
N ASN A 34 5.34 12.62 -15.75
CA ASN A 34 6.71 13.15 -15.89
C ASN A 34 7.14 13.91 -14.60
N ASP A 35 6.82 13.43 -13.44
CA ASP A 35 7.49 13.85 -12.22
C ASP A 35 8.96 13.43 -12.32
N LYS A 36 9.79 14.39 -12.78
CA LYS A 36 11.20 14.20 -13.14
C LYS A 36 12.09 13.84 -11.96
N GLU A 37 11.58 13.90 -10.74
CA GLU A 37 12.30 13.55 -9.53
C GLU A 37 11.72 12.28 -8.91
N ARG A 38 12.33 11.15 -9.24
CA ARG A 38 12.06 9.91 -8.51
C ARG A 38 12.64 9.98 -7.12
N VAL A 39 11.88 9.46 -6.17
CA VAL A 39 12.32 9.31 -4.80
C VAL A 39 13.47 8.32 -4.74
N GLY A 40 14.68 8.78 -4.42
CA GLY A 40 15.81 7.89 -4.17
C GLY A 40 15.58 7.11 -2.87
N PHE A 41 15.49 5.78 -2.95
CA PHE A 41 15.22 4.92 -1.79
C PHE A 41 16.39 3.99 -1.50
N LYS A 42 16.82 3.93 -0.23
CA LYS A 42 17.85 3.01 0.26
C LYS A 42 17.51 2.53 1.67
N TYR A 43 17.97 1.35 2.02
CA TYR A 43 17.86 0.80 3.37
C TYR A 43 19.13 -0.01 3.70
N VAL A 44 19.37 -0.23 4.98
CA VAL A 44 20.55 -0.99 5.44
C VAL A 44 20.23 -2.49 5.48
N GLU A 45 19.05 -2.83 6.00
CA GLU A 45 18.58 -4.21 6.15
C GLU A 45 17.08 -4.32 5.91
N MET A 46 16.60 -5.52 5.65
CA MET A 46 15.16 -5.78 5.48
C MET A 46 14.41 -5.55 6.80
N PRO A 47 13.16 -5.02 6.74
CA PRO A 47 12.36 -4.86 7.95
C PRO A 47 12.07 -6.23 8.58
N GLN A 48 12.31 -6.33 9.88
CA GLN A 48 11.96 -7.53 10.64
C GLN A 48 10.46 -7.49 10.97
N LEU A 49 9.71 -8.43 10.43
CA LEU A 49 8.25 -8.47 10.56
C LEU A 49 7.82 -9.74 11.27
N LYS A 50 6.90 -9.59 12.25
CA LYS A 50 6.25 -10.69 12.92
C LYS A 50 4.78 -10.74 12.56
N PRO A 51 4.23 -11.91 12.15
CA PRO A 51 2.81 -12.03 11.87
C PRO A 51 1.99 -11.97 13.16
N ILE A 52 0.91 -11.21 13.15
CA ILE A 52 -0.07 -11.19 14.25
C ILE A 52 -1.07 -12.32 14.01
N ARG A 53 -1.45 -13.02 15.09
CA ARG A 53 -2.48 -14.08 15.01
C ARG A 53 -3.83 -13.47 14.66
N ILE A 54 -4.56 -14.11 13.75
CA ILE A 54 -5.97 -13.77 13.50
C ILE A 54 -6.80 -14.35 14.64
N PRO A 55 -7.49 -13.52 15.44
CA PRO A 55 -8.19 -13.99 16.66
C PRO A 55 -9.50 -14.68 16.27
N THR A 56 -9.48 -15.99 16.08
CA THR A 56 -10.68 -16.81 15.84
C THR A 56 -11.23 -17.46 17.10
N ALA A 57 -10.42 -17.59 18.16
CA ALA A 57 -10.83 -18.18 19.42
C ALA A 57 -11.93 -17.36 20.11
N GLY A 58 -12.94 -18.04 20.66
CA GLY A 58 -14.05 -17.41 21.39
C GLY A 58 -15.11 -16.75 20.52
N LYS A 59 -15.02 -16.82 19.20
CA LYS A 59 -15.99 -16.17 18.28
C LYS A 59 -17.18 -17.06 17.86
N GLY A 60 -17.27 -18.28 18.38
CA GLY A 60 -18.22 -19.26 17.91
C GLY A 60 -17.95 -19.71 16.46
N PHE A 61 -18.69 -20.73 16.01
CA PHE A 61 -18.46 -21.33 14.69
C PHE A 61 -18.59 -20.30 13.53
N TRP A 62 -19.68 -19.56 13.49
CA TRP A 62 -19.93 -18.59 12.41
C TRP A 62 -18.99 -17.40 12.43
N GLY A 63 -18.64 -16.89 13.62
CA GLY A 63 -17.67 -15.81 13.77
C GLY A 63 -16.25 -16.25 13.39
N ALA A 64 -15.86 -17.47 13.76
CA ALA A 64 -14.57 -18.04 13.38
C ALA A 64 -14.50 -18.28 11.86
N LEU A 65 -15.56 -18.84 11.25
CA LEU A 65 -15.68 -19.06 9.80
C LEU A 65 -15.58 -17.70 9.04
N TRP A 66 -16.31 -16.69 9.51
CA TRP A 66 -16.24 -15.35 8.91
C TRP A 66 -14.83 -14.78 8.97
N MET A 67 -14.17 -14.86 10.12
CA MET A 67 -12.78 -14.40 10.28
C MET A 67 -11.81 -15.21 9.43
N TRP A 68 -12.06 -16.49 9.23
CA TRP A 68 -11.23 -17.34 8.38
C TRP A 68 -11.36 -16.95 6.90
N LEU A 69 -12.58 -16.64 6.44
CA LEU A 69 -12.84 -16.24 5.05
C LEU A 69 -12.42 -14.80 4.74
N THR A 70 -12.57 -13.89 5.70
CA THR A 70 -12.40 -12.45 5.45
C THR A 70 -11.22 -11.82 6.18
N GLY A 71 -10.68 -12.50 7.21
CA GLY A 71 -9.60 -11.97 8.04
C GLY A 71 -8.31 -11.81 7.25
N SER A 72 -7.80 -10.58 7.18
CA SER A 72 -6.45 -10.32 6.69
C SER A 72 -5.43 -10.47 7.81
N ARG A 73 -4.24 -10.96 7.46
CA ARG A 73 -3.14 -11.06 8.42
C ARG A 73 -2.48 -9.71 8.57
N HIS A 74 -2.36 -9.27 9.82
CA HIS A 74 -1.57 -8.09 10.14
C HIS A 74 -0.15 -8.49 10.51
N TRP A 75 0.76 -7.56 10.32
CA TRP A 75 2.17 -7.68 10.66
C TRP A 75 2.55 -6.59 11.65
N ILE A 76 3.50 -6.89 12.51
CA ILE A 76 4.10 -5.92 13.42
C ILE A 76 5.60 -5.81 13.10
N VAL A 77 6.09 -4.59 13.06
CA VAL A 77 7.52 -4.30 12.93
C VAL A 77 8.19 -4.69 14.24
N ALA A 78 9.14 -5.62 14.19
CA ALA A 78 9.74 -6.23 15.38
C ALA A 78 10.86 -5.37 15.99
N SER A 79 11.56 -4.61 15.17
CA SER A 79 12.63 -3.69 15.56
C SER A 79 12.52 -2.41 14.73
N ASP A 80 13.07 -1.30 15.24
CA ASP A 80 13.12 -0.05 14.48
C ASP A 80 13.77 -0.29 13.12
N TRP A 81 13.05 0.07 12.06
CA TRP A 81 13.54 -0.10 10.70
C TRP A 81 13.89 1.25 10.07
N ALA A 82 15.19 1.44 9.79
CA ALA A 82 15.71 2.65 9.21
C ALA A 82 15.83 2.53 7.68
N PHE A 83 15.37 3.55 6.99
CA PHE A 83 15.44 3.68 5.54
C PHE A 83 15.71 5.13 5.15
N ARG A 84 16.17 5.33 3.92
CA ARG A 84 16.53 6.64 3.38
C ARG A 84 15.67 6.99 2.18
N VAL A 85 15.11 8.19 2.21
CA VAL A 85 14.31 8.74 1.11
C VAL A 85 14.87 10.11 0.77
N ASN A 86 15.25 10.35 -0.48
CA ASN A 86 15.80 11.62 -0.96
C ASN A 86 17.00 12.15 -0.12
N GLY A 87 17.84 11.23 0.34
CA GLY A 87 19.00 11.63 1.15
C GLY A 87 18.74 11.72 2.65
N GLU A 88 17.51 11.80 3.11
CA GLU A 88 17.11 11.88 4.51
C GLU A 88 16.82 10.50 5.11
N TRP A 89 17.26 10.28 6.35
CA TRP A 89 16.98 9.05 7.09
C TRP A 89 15.67 9.12 7.86
N TYR A 90 14.87 8.09 7.68
CA TYR A 90 13.59 7.88 8.37
C TYR A 90 13.59 6.57 9.12
N VAL A 91 12.67 6.43 10.07
CA VAL A 91 12.49 5.21 10.86
C VAL A 91 11.01 4.86 11.00
N ILE A 92 10.69 3.60 10.77
CA ILE A 92 9.43 3.03 11.22
C ILE A 92 9.69 2.34 12.54
N PRO A 93 9.09 2.81 13.65
CA PRO A 93 9.37 2.28 14.97
C PRO A 93 8.87 0.85 15.14
N ALA A 94 9.56 0.10 15.99
CA ALA A 94 9.08 -1.18 16.49
C ALA A 94 7.67 -1.05 17.05
N GLY A 95 6.86 -2.09 16.88
CA GLY A 95 5.46 -2.07 17.31
C GLY A 95 4.48 -1.49 16.29
N PHE A 96 4.94 -0.86 15.18
CA PHE A 96 4.04 -0.43 14.13
C PHE A 96 3.33 -1.63 13.49
N GLN A 97 2.01 -1.56 13.41
CA GLN A 97 1.17 -2.61 12.83
C GLN A 97 0.61 -2.15 11.48
N PHE A 98 0.69 -3.03 10.49
CA PHE A 98 0.17 -2.81 9.15
C PHE A 98 -0.35 -4.13 8.56
N ASP A 99 -1.16 -4.06 7.53
CA ASP A 99 -1.82 -5.23 6.91
C ASP A 99 -1.21 -5.63 5.57
N GLY A 100 -0.07 -5.08 5.22
CA GLY A 100 0.61 -5.25 3.94
C GLY A 100 0.32 -4.08 3.01
N ALA A 101 0.68 -4.21 1.73
CA ALA A 101 0.33 -3.20 0.75
C ALA A 101 -1.20 -3.10 0.64
N SER A 102 -1.74 -1.88 0.74
CA SER A 102 -3.19 -1.58 0.69
C SER A 102 -3.77 -1.83 -0.71
N ILE A 103 -3.68 -3.06 -1.16
CA ILE A 103 -4.18 -3.51 -2.46
C ILE A 103 -5.61 -4.01 -2.29
N PRO A 104 -6.55 -3.63 -3.16
CA PRO A 104 -7.89 -4.21 -3.16
C PRO A 104 -7.86 -5.74 -3.21
N LYS A 105 -8.64 -6.41 -2.35
CA LYS A 105 -8.60 -7.88 -2.16
C LYS A 105 -8.75 -8.67 -3.46
N PHE A 106 -9.51 -8.17 -4.44
CA PHE A 106 -9.67 -8.84 -5.72
C PHE A 106 -8.40 -8.85 -6.59
N LEU A 107 -7.43 -7.99 -6.29
CA LEU A 107 -6.11 -7.96 -6.95
C LEU A 107 -5.07 -8.85 -6.26
N HIS A 108 -5.36 -9.39 -5.06
CA HIS A 108 -4.39 -10.20 -4.29
C HIS A 108 -3.94 -11.47 -5.03
N THR A 109 -4.71 -11.94 -6.01
CA THR A 109 -4.34 -13.08 -6.85
C THR A 109 -3.12 -12.77 -7.74
N TRP A 110 -2.99 -11.51 -8.15
CA TRP A 110 -1.89 -11.06 -9.04
C TRP A 110 -0.86 -10.18 -8.34
N LEU A 111 -1.29 -9.45 -7.32
CA LEU A 111 -0.44 -8.53 -6.56
C LEU A 111 -0.44 -8.96 -5.10
N SER A 112 0.61 -9.66 -4.67
CA SER A 112 0.75 -10.04 -3.26
C SER A 112 1.03 -8.82 -2.38
N PRO A 113 0.21 -8.55 -1.36
CA PRO A 113 0.43 -7.43 -0.43
C PRO A 113 1.73 -7.57 0.39
N THR A 114 2.26 -8.80 0.49
CA THR A 114 3.51 -9.12 1.21
C THR A 114 4.65 -9.50 0.27
N GLY A 115 4.47 -9.33 -1.03
CA GLY A 115 5.48 -9.60 -2.06
C GLY A 115 6.36 -8.39 -2.35
N VAL A 116 6.57 -8.13 -3.64
CA VAL A 116 7.45 -7.07 -4.14
C VAL A 116 7.05 -5.66 -3.72
N LEU A 117 5.80 -5.45 -3.29
CA LEU A 117 5.26 -4.16 -2.84
C LEU A 117 5.38 -3.94 -1.31
N LEU A 118 5.98 -4.88 -0.58
CA LEU A 118 5.99 -4.88 0.89
C LEU A 118 6.63 -3.62 1.48
N MET A 119 7.80 -3.22 0.98
CA MET A 119 8.51 -2.06 1.54
C MET A 119 7.81 -0.74 1.26
N GLY A 120 7.38 -0.54 0.02
CA GLY A 120 6.56 0.62 -0.33
C GLY A 120 5.25 0.62 0.48
N GLY A 121 4.61 -0.54 0.65
CA GLY A 121 3.41 -0.71 1.46
C GLY A 121 3.62 -0.34 2.92
N LEU A 122 4.71 -0.79 3.53
CA LEU A 122 5.04 -0.48 4.92
C LEU A 122 5.23 1.03 5.15
N VAL A 123 5.98 1.70 4.28
CA VAL A 123 6.19 3.16 4.35
C VAL A 123 4.89 3.91 4.09
N HIS A 124 4.12 3.46 3.11
CA HIS A 124 2.83 4.04 2.74
C HIS A 124 1.81 3.95 3.88
N ASP A 125 1.66 2.79 4.51
CA ASP A 125 0.73 2.60 5.63
C ASP A 125 1.10 3.47 6.82
N TYR A 126 2.41 3.64 7.07
CA TYR A 126 2.88 4.57 8.09
C TYR A 126 2.52 6.02 7.74
N ALA A 127 2.80 6.44 6.50
CA ALA A 127 2.47 7.78 6.01
C ALA A 127 0.95 8.03 6.01
N TYR A 128 0.13 7.06 5.62
CA TYR A 128 -1.33 7.16 5.67
C TYR A 128 -1.85 7.30 7.11
N LYS A 129 -1.30 6.55 8.04
CA LYS A 129 -1.74 6.58 9.44
C LYS A 129 -1.41 7.92 10.11
N TYR A 130 -0.21 8.45 9.89
CA TYR A 130 0.29 9.62 10.62
C TYR A 130 0.35 10.91 9.80
N ALA A 131 0.19 10.87 8.47
CA ALA A 131 0.41 11.96 7.51
C ALA A 131 1.82 12.56 7.59
N THR A 132 2.79 11.75 7.94
CA THR A 132 4.20 12.14 8.07
C THR A 132 5.09 10.91 8.11
N LEU A 133 6.41 11.12 7.93
CA LEU A 133 7.44 10.12 8.23
C LEU A 133 8.29 10.61 9.40
N LYS A 134 8.63 9.70 10.31
CA LYS A 134 9.50 10.00 11.46
C LYS A 134 10.95 10.00 10.99
N LYS A 135 11.68 11.10 11.22
CA LYS A 135 13.12 11.18 10.97
C LYS A 135 13.88 10.34 11.99
N LYS A 136 15.02 9.79 11.57
CA LYS A 136 15.85 8.93 12.43
C LYS A 136 16.45 9.70 13.59
N ASP A 137 16.93 10.91 13.32
CA ASP A 137 17.63 11.70 14.33
C ASP A 137 16.64 12.39 15.26
N GLU A 138 15.79 13.26 14.73
CA GLU A 138 14.69 13.87 15.50
C GLU A 138 13.59 14.43 14.57
N GLY A 139 12.34 14.45 15.07
CA GLY A 139 11.22 15.11 14.39
C GLY A 139 10.57 14.28 13.29
N THR A 140 9.92 14.98 12.35
CA THR A 140 9.18 14.40 11.22
C THR A 140 9.49 15.19 9.95
N CYS A 141 9.15 14.64 8.79
CA CYS A 141 9.30 15.33 7.50
C CYS A 141 8.30 16.49 7.29
N GLY A 142 7.42 16.74 8.26
CA GLY A 142 6.28 17.62 8.09
C GLY A 142 5.03 16.88 7.59
N PRO A 143 3.91 17.60 7.36
CA PRO A 143 2.68 16.99 6.91
C PRO A 143 2.80 16.53 5.46
N LEU A 144 2.48 15.25 5.21
CA LEU A 144 2.36 14.68 3.88
C LEU A 144 0.89 14.75 3.43
N THR A 145 0.69 14.94 2.15
CA THR A 145 -0.60 14.74 1.47
C THR A 145 -0.78 13.27 1.08
N GLN A 146 -2.01 12.88 0.77
CA GLN A 146 -2.28 11.56 0.20
C GLN A 146 -1.45 11.31 -1.07
N LYS A 147 -1.40 12.31 -1.99
CA LYS A 147 -0.65 12.19 -3.25
C LYS A 147 0.83 11.93 -3.00
N GLU A 148 1.47 12.67 -2.11
CA GLU A 148 2.89 12.47 -1.79
C GLU A 148 3.15 11.10 -1.20
N SER A 149 2.27 10.60 -0.33
CA SER A 149 2.38 9.24 0.23
C SER A 149 2.27 8.17 -0.86
N ASP A 150 1.36 8.34 -1.83
CA ASP A 150 1.18 7.42 -2.95
C ASP A 150 2.37 7.48 -3.93
N VAL A 151 2.97 8.66 -4.15
CA VAL A 151 4.20 8.83 -4.95
C VAL A 151 5.37 8.13 -4.29
N ILE A 152 5.57 8.31 -2.98
CA ILE A 152 6.61 7.62 -2.22
C ILE A 152 6.45 6.09 -2.33
N PHE A 153 5.22 5.57 -2.19
CA PHE A 153 4.93 4.15 -2.39
C PHE A 153 5.38 3.65 -3.78
N ARG A 154 4.95 4.34 -4.85
CA ARG A 154 5.30 3.99 -6.22
C ARG A 154 6.81 3.94 -6.42
N ASP A 155 7.49 5.01 -6.02
CA ASP A 155 8.90 5.19 -6.30
C ASP A 155 9.78 4.22 -5.50
N ILE A 156 9.44 3.95 -4.23
CA ILE A 156 10.09 2.90 -3.44
C ILE A 156 9.99 1.55 -4.15
N ASN A 157 8.80 1.20 -4.63
CA ASN A 157 8.59 -0.08 -5.28
C ASN A 157 9.28 -0.16 -6.64
N ILE A 158 9.32 0.93 -7.42
CA ILE A 158 10.10 0.99 -8.66
C ILE A 158 11.59 0.77 -8.38
N GLU A 159 12.14 1.44 -7.37
CA GLU A 159 13.54 1.30 -6.98
C GLU A 159 13.87 -0.13 -6.53
N GLN A 160 12.91 -0.83 -5.88
CA GLN A 160 13.09 -2.19 -5.38
C GLN A 160 12.97 -3.25 -6.46
N ASN A 161 12.05 -3.13 -7.40
CA ASN A 161 11.71 -4.21 -8.33
C ASN A 161 11.91 -3.85 -9.80
N GLY A 162 12.17 -2.58 -10.14
CA GLY A 162 12.41 -2.10 -11.50
C GLY A 162 11.20 -2.20 -12.45
N PHE A 163 10.03 -2.66 -11.97
CA PHE A 163 8.89 -2.95 -12.82
C PHE A 163 7.89 -1.79 -12.86
N HIS A 164 8.21 -0.77 -13.64
CA HIS A 164 7.47 0.49 -13.73
C HIS A 164 5.96 0.28 -13.88
N PHE A 165 5.55 -0.52 -14.86
CA PHE A 165 4.16 -0.70 -15.23
C PHE A 165 3.27 -1.16 -14.07
N LEU A 166 3.64 -2.21 -13.33
CA LEU A 166 2.84 -2.71 -12.19
C LEU A 166 2.84 -1.74 -11.01
N ASN A 167 3.94 -1.02 -10.80
CA ASN A 167 4.01 -0.02 -9.73
C ASN A 167 3.14 1.20 -10.03
N TYR A 168 3.05 1.62 -11.30
CA TYR A 168 2.11 2.65 -11.72
C TYR A 168 0.65 2.17 -11.62
N LEU A 169 0.38 0.92 -11.97
CA LEU A 169 -0.96 0.34 -11.78
C LEU A 169 -1.39 0.37 -10.31
N ALA A 170 -0.50 -0.07 -9.42
CA ALA A 170 -0.75 -0.02 -7.97
C ALA A 170 -0.93 1.41 -7.46
N TYR A 171 -0.10 2.35 -7.92
CA TYR A 171 -0.23 3.79 -7.63
C TYR A 171 -1.60 4.33 -8.04
N TRP A 172 -2.06 4.07 -9.27
CA TRP A 172 -3.37 4.54 -9.72
C TRP A 172 -4.52 3.92 -8.92
N ALA A 173 -4.40 2.65 -8.55
CA ALA A 173 -5.39 2.00 -7.66
C ALA A 173 -5.47 2.72 -6.31
N LEU A 174 -4.33 3.12 -5.73
CA LEU A 174 -4.27 3.91 -4.50
C LEU A 174 -4.85 5.32 -4.69
N ARG A 175 -4.56 6.01 -5.81
CA ARG A 175 -5.12 7.32 -6.10
C ARG A 175 -6.65 7.30 -6.18
N ILE A 176 -7.23 6.22 -6.75
CA ILE A 176 -8.68 6.07 -6.92
C ILE A 176 -9.34 5.60 -5.62
N GLY A 177 -8.72 4.65 -4.89
CA GLY A 177 -9.34 4.01 -3.71
C GLY A 177 -8.83 4.50 -2.36
N GLY A 178 -7.62 5.05 -2.30
CA GLY A 178 -6.93 5.38 -1.06
C GLY A 178 -7.55 6.52 -0.24
N PHE A 179 -8.37 7.39 -0.88
CA PHE A 179 -9.00 8.52 -0.19
C PHE A 179 -9.89 8.09 0.99
N VAL A 180 -10.50 6.90 0.92
CA VAL A 180 -11.35 6.37 2.00
C VAL A 180 -10.51 6.08 3.25
N ALA A 181 -9.39 5.36 3.07
CA ALA A 181 -8.46 5.02 4.15
C ALA A 181 -7.78 6.28 4.69
N TRP A 182 -7.30 7.16 3.82
CA TRP A 182 -6.68 8.42 4.19
C TRP A 182 -7.60 9.28 5.08
N ASN A 183 -8.82 9.52 4.62
CA ASN A 183 -9.81 10.32 5.38
C ASN A 183 -10.24 9.61 6.67
N GLY A 184 -10.31 8.28 6.67
CA GLY A 184 -10.57 7.48 7.86
C GLY A 184 -9.52 7.74 8.95
N HIS A 185 -8.24 7.67 8.61
CA HIS A 185 -7.14 7.96 9.54
C HIS A 185 -7.17 9.41 10.06
N ARG A 186 -7.47 10.39 9.18
CA ARG A 186 -7.59 11.80 9.61
C ARG A 186 -8.70 12.00 10.64
N LYS A 187 -9.85 11.35 10.46
CA LYS A 187 -10.98 11.41 11.42
C LYS A 187 -10.61 10.78 12.76
N VAL A 188 -9.91 9.66 12.77
CA VAL A 188 -9.44 9.01 14.01
C VAL A 188 -8.42 9.89 14.73
N ASN A 189 -7.41 10.36 14.02
CA ASN A 189 -6.36 11.19 14.61
C ASN A 189 -6.87 12.54 15.14
N ALA A 190 -7.89 13.12 14.52
CA ALA A 190 -8.52 14.35 15.00
C ALA A 190 -9.28 14.17 16.33
N LYS A 191 -9.75 12.95 16.62
CA LYS A 191 -10.43 12.62 17.91
C LYS A 191 -9.46 12.32 19.05
N LEU A 192 -8.17 12.08 18.71
CA LEU A 192 -7.12 11.76 19.72
C LEU A 192 -6.32 13.00 20.14
N LYS A 193 -6.57 14.14 19.51
CA LYS A 193 -6.05 15.47 19.87
C LYS A 193 -7.05 16.20 20.77
#